data_14a3e52b1593a123246f7c4dc75cb82a
#
_entry.id   14a3e52b1593a123246f7c4dc75cb82a
#
_cell.length_a   1.000
_cell.length_b   1.000
_cell.length_c   1.000
_cell.angle_alpha   90.00
_cell.angle_beta   90.00
_cell.angle_gamma   90.00
#
_symmetry.space_group_name_H-M   'P 1'
#
loop_
_entity.id
_entity.type
_entity.pdbx_description
1 polymer ?
#
loop_
_entity_poly.entity_id
_entity_poly.type
_entity_poly.pdbx_seq_one_letter_code
_entity_poly.pdbx_strand_id
1 'polypeptide(L)'
;MKRAILIDGNNLLFRSYYATAYSGNLMKNSKDFPTNALFGFVNMINKIMNEEKPEYVVVAFDKGKNFRHEEYAEYKAGRIETPKDLLKQFPIAYDILDAMGIVSLGVDNYEADDIIGTFARMADEDDMYDATIVSSDKDLLQLISHDVNVKLLKQKDYILMNEQVFFDTYGLKPIRMIDLKALMGDASDNIPGVKGIGEKTALNLLHEYDTIENLYDNIDSVKGKTKDKLIEGKESAYFSKKIATIYKEVPVNMSFNDIKLKDRNLTKLKNIYKDLEFFS
;
A
#
# COMPACT_ATOMS: atom_id res chain seq x y z
N MET A 1 -2.19 24.45 -0.34
CA MET A 1 -2.66 23.20 -0.96
C MET A 1 -3.64 22.50 -0.04
N LYS A 2 -4.64 21.81 -0.56
CA LYS A 2 -5.64 21.05 0.19
C LYS A 2 -5.05 19.68 0.55
N ARG A 3 -5.17 19.30 1.82
CA ARG A 3 -4.54 18.06 2.31
C ARG A 3 -5.44 16.86 2.09
N ALA A 4 -4.93 15.87 1.39
CA ALA A 4 -5.58 14.57 1.16
C ALA A 4 -4.80 13.44 1.84
N ILE A 5 -5.50 12.49 2.44
CA ILE A 5 -4.93 11.28 3.03
C ILE A 5 -5.49 10.05 2.31
N LEU A 6 -4.60 9.23 1.79
CA LEU A 6 -4.90 7.99 1.08
C LEU A 6 -4.42 6.81 1.93
N ILE A 7 -5.35 6.02 2.45
CA ILE A 7 -5.04 4.99 3.44
C ILE A 7 -5.22 3.60 2.84
N ASP A 8 -4.25 2.74 3.02
CA ASP A 8 -4.33 1.32 2.75
C ASP A 8 -5.06 0.62 3.91
N GLY A 9 -6.36 0.36 3.73
CA GLY A 9 -7.24 -0.19 4.75
C GLY A 9 -6.92 -1.63 5.12
N ASN A 10 -6.56 -2.45 4.12
CA ASN A 10 -6.12 -3.83 4.36
C ASN A 10 -4.87 -3.84 5.23
N ASN A 11 -3.85 -3.08 4.85
CA ASN A 11 -2.59 -2.99 5.59
C ASN A 11 -2.82 -2.57 7.05
N LEU A 12 -3.65 -1.55 7.29
CA LEU A 12 -3.96 -1.10 8.64
C LEU A 12 -4.67 -2.16 9.48
N LEU A 13 -5.67 -2.85 8.93
CA LEU A 13 -6.41 -3.91 9.64
C LEU A 13 -5.54 -5.12 9.93
N PHE A 14 -4.76 -5.60 8.94
CA PHE A 14 -3.83 -6.70 9.13
C PHE A 14 -2.79 -6.36 10.19
N ARG A 15 -2.19 -5.19 10.10
CA ARG A 15 -1.22 -4.71 11.07
C ARG A 15 -1.80 -4.66 12.49
N SER A 16 -3.01 -4.14 12.63
CA SER A 16 -3.71 -4.04 13.90
C SER A 16 -4.04 -5.41 14.48
N TYR A 17 -4.44 -6.36 13.64
CA TYR A 17 -4.70 -7.74 14.03
C TYR A 17 -3.43 -8.41 14.56
N TYR A 18 -2.36 -8.40 13.77
CA TYR A 18 -1.13 -9.11 14.13
C TYR A 18 -0.36 -8.44 15.27
N ALA A 19 -0.57 -7.18 15.56
CA ALA A 19 0.03 -6.51 16.72
C ALA A 19 -0.35 -7.18 18.05
N THR A 20 -1.50 -7.86 18.12
CA THR A 20 -2.04 -8.49 19.33
C THR A 20 -2.29 -9.99 19.20
N ALA A 21 -2.32 -10.54 17.99
CA ALA A 21 -2.65 -11.96 17.74
C ALA A 21 -1.66 -12.94 18.40
N TYR A 22 -0.41 -12.53 18.56
CA TYR A 22 0.65 -13.39 19.14
C TYR A 22 0.67 -13.44 20.67
N SER A 23 -0.12 -12.62 21.36
CA SER A 23 -0.17 -12.59 22.83
C SER A 23 -0.95 -13.74 23.46
N GLY A 24 -1.53 -14.63 22.67
CA GLY A 24 -2.31 -15.79 23.13
C GLY A 24 -3.74 -15.46 23.61
N ASN A 25 -4.04 -14.20 23.89
CA ASN A 25 -5.38 -13.73 24.27
C ASN A 25 -5.87 -12.71 23.24
N LEU A 26 -6.60 -13.19 22.24
CA LEU A 26 -7.24 -12.32 21.26
C LEU A 26 -8.30 -11.46 21.96
N MET A 27 -8.19 -10.14 21.85
CA MET A 27 -9.19 -9.22 22.41
C MET A 27 -10.55 -9.49 21.78
N LYS A 28 -11.56 -9.72 22.61
CA LYS A 28 -12.95 -10.00 22.22
C LYS A 28 -13.90 -9.24 23.13
N ASN A 29 -15.12 -8.98 22.62
CA ASN A 29 -16.21 -8.47 23.46
C ASN A 29 -16.89 -9.61 24.26
N SER A 30 -17.85 -9.29 25.13
CA SER A 30 -18.60 -10.26 25.95
C SER A 30 -19.39 -11.30 25.15
N LYS A 31 -19.61 -11.07 23.86
CA LYS A 31 -20.28 -12.00 22.92
C LYS A 31 -19.27 -12.89 22.17
N ASP A 32 -18.04 -12.95 22.59
CA ASP A 32 -16.92 -13.71 21.96
C ASP A 32 -16.59 -13.22 20.52
N PHE A 33 -16.99 -11.99 20.15
CA PHE A 33 -16.64 -11.40 18.87
C PHE A 33 -15.22 -10.81 18.93
N PRO A 34 -14.32 -11.13 17.97
CA PRO A 34 -12.96 -10.59 17.94
C PRO A 34 -12.98 -9.08 17.62
N THR A 35 -12.27 -8.29 18.42
CA THR A 35 -12.28 -6.81 18.33
C THR A 35 -10.90 -6.19 18.23
N ASN A 36 -9.85 -7.01 18.29
CA ASN A 36 -8.46 -6.57 18.36
C ASN A 36 -8.03 -5.74 17.14
N ALA A 37 -8.37 -6.18 15.93
CA ALA A 37 -8.02 -5.44 14.72
C ALA A 37 -8.76 -4.10 14.65
N LEU A 38 -10.05 -4.09 14.99
CA LEU A 38 -10.86 -2.86 15.01
C LEU A 38 -10.35 -1.86 16.02
N PHE A 39 -9.95 -2.31 17.22
CA PHE A 39 -9.41 -1.43 18.23
C PHE A 39 -8.13 -0.73 17.77
N GLY A 40 -7.18 -1.50 17.23
CA GLY A 40 -5.94 -0.93 16.67
C GLY A 40 -6.20 -0.04 15.47
N PHE A 41 -7.10 -0.45 14.57
CA PHE A 41 -7.49 0.31 13.39
C PHE A 41 -8.11 1.68 13.75
N VAL A 42 -9.08 1.70 14.66
CA VAL A 42 -9.72 2.95 15.14
C VAL A 42 -8.71 3.89 15.75
N ASN A 43 -7.82 3.37 16.61
CA ASN A 43 -6.78 4.18 17.25
C ASN A 43 -5.84 4.78 16.19
N MET A 44 -5.47 4.02 15.18
CA MET A 44 -4.58 4.50 14.11
C MET A 44 -5.27 5.53 13.22
N ILE A 45 -6.53 5.29 12.81
CA ILE A 45 -7.32 6.28 12.05
C ILE A 45 -7.45 7.59 12.85
N ASN A 46 -7.82 7.51 14.13
CA ASN A 46 -7.95 8.72 14.96
C ASN A 46 -6.60 9.45 15.09
N LYS A 47 -5.51 8.73 15.26
CA LYS A 47 -4.16 9.34 15.31
C LYS A 47 -3.85 10.07 14.01
N ILE A 48 -4.04 9.43 12.85
CA ILE A 48 -3.82 10.04 11.54
C ILE A 48 -4.68 11.30 11.37
N MET A 49 -5.98 11.22 11.68
CA MET A 49 -6.90 12.35 11.56
C MET A 49 -6.52 13.53 12.44
N ASN A 50 -6.04 13.26 13.67
CA ASN A 50 -5.63 14.30 14.61
C ASN A 50 -4.30 14.96 14.24
N GLU A 51 -3.34 14.19 13.73
CA GLU A 51 -2.03 14.69 13.32
C GLU A 51 -2.10 15.45 11.99
N GLU A 52 -2.75 14.87 10.99
CA GLU A 52 -2.75 15.38 9.61
C GLU A 52 -3.84 16.42 9.36
N LYS A 53 -4.96 16.35 10.09
CA LYS A 53 -6.15 17.23 9.92
C LYS A 53 -6.54 17.39 8.45
N PRO A 54 -6.78 16.28 7.73
CA PRO A 54 -7.03 16.33 6.30
C PRO A 54 -8.42 16.88 5.98
N GLU A 55 -8.55 17.45 4.77
CA GLU A 55 -9.84 17.83 4.21
C GLU A 55 -10.45 16.69 3.37
N TYR A 56 -9.61 15.83 2.83
CA TYR A 56 -9.98 14.73 1.93
C TYR A 56 -9.37 13.42 2.44
N VAL A 57 -10.18 12.38 2.53
CA VAL A 57 -9.73 11.08 3.05
C VAL A 57 -10.41 9.95 2.29
N VAL A 58 -9.64 9.00 1.83
CA VAL A 58 -10.14 7.72 1.34
C VAL A 58 -9.37 6.58 1.97
N VAL A 59 -10.09 5.53 2.35
CA VAL A 59 -9.51 4.26 2.80
C VAL A 59 -9.80 3.22 1.72
N ALA A 60 -8.74 2.76 1.04
CA ALA A 60 -8.83 1.79 -0.03
C ALA A 60 -8.75 0.36 0.52
N PHE A 61 -9.54 -0.53 -0.08
CA PHE A 61 -9.58 -1.95 0.28
C PHE A 61 -9.50 -2.85 -0.94
N ASP A 62 -8.87 -4.01 -0.78
CA ASP A 62 -8.90 -5.07 -1.77
C ASP A 62 -10.28 -5.75 -1.81
N LYS A 63 -10.70 -6.16 -3.01
CA LYS A 63 -11.93 -6.95 -3.22
C LYS A 63 -11.66 -8.35 -3.77
N GLY A 64 -10.65 -9.03 -3.24
CA GLY A 64 -10.31 -10.39 -3.62
C GLY A 64 -9.34 -10.47 -4.80
N LYS A 65 -9.62 -11.36 -5.76
CA LYS A 65 -8.74 -11.52 -6.93
C LYS A 65 -8.78 -10.30 -7.83
N ASN A 66 -7.66 -10.01 -8.50
CA ASN A 66 -7.50 -8.87 -9.38
C ASN A 66 -6.84 -9.31 -10.70
N PHE A 67 -6.68 -8.37 -11.65
CA PHE A 67 -6.13 -8.65 -12.98
C PHE A 67 -4.72 -9.28 -12.94
N ARG A 68 -3.91 -9.03 -11.89
CA ARG A 68 -2.58 -9.65 -11.76
C ARG A 68 -2.68 -11.16 -11.56
N HIS A 69 -3.72 -11.65 -10.88
CA HIS A 69 -3.98 -13.09 -10.74
C HIS A 69 -4.41 -13.74 -12.06
N GLU A 70 -5.06 -13.00 -12.96
CA GLU A 70 -5.42 -13.47 -14.29
C GLU A 70 -4.17 -13.59 -15.19
N GLU A 71 -3.24 -12.65 -15.06
CA GLU A 71 -1.96 -12.65 -15.80
C GLU A 71 -0.92 -13.61 -15.21
N TYR A 72 -0.95 -13.80 -13.89
CA TYR A 72 0.00 -14.60 -13.13
C TYR A 72 -0.71 -15.35 -11.99
N ALA A 73 -1.09 -16.59 -12.24
CA ALA A 73 -1.85 -17.40 -11.28
C ALA A 73 -1.14 -17.59 -9.93
N GLU A 74 0.19 -17.52 -9.91
CA GLU A 74 1.01 -17.67 -8.71
C GLU A 74 1.23 -16.34 -7.95
N TYR A 75 0.67 -15.24 -8.46
CA TYR A 75 0.75 -13.94 -7.78
C TYR A 75 0.18 -14.04 -6.36
N LYS A 76 0.99 -13.69 -5.36
CA LYS A 76 0.65 -13.79 -3.93
C LYS A 76 0.29 -15.21 -3.44
N ALA A 77 0.59 -16.27 -4.22
CA ALA A 77 0.22 -17.66 -3.89
C ALA A 77 0.83 -18.17 -2.56
N GLY A 78 1.96 -17.60 -2.14
CA GLY A 78 2.61 -17.93 -0.86
C GLY A 78 2.02 -17.24 0.39
N ARG A 79 1.04 -16.34 0.21
CA ARG A 79 0.44 -15.63 1.34
C ARG A 79 -0.44 -16.56 2.17
N ILE A 80 -0.32 -16.44 3.49
CA ILE A 80 -1.17 -17.17 4.45
C ILE A 80 -2.61 -16.67 4.28
N GLU A 81 -3.56 -17.62 4.32
CA GLU A 81 -5.00 -17.29 4.29
C GLU A 81 -5.35 -16.32 5.42
N THR A 82 -6.18 -15.33 5.09
CA THR A 82 -6.62 -14.34 6.07
C THR A 82 -7.37 -15.01 7.23
N PRO A 83 -6.96 -14.80 8.48
CA PRO A 83 -7.63 -15.40 9.63
C PRO A 83 -9.13 -15.10 9.64
N LYS A 84 -9.95 -16.11 9.94
CA LYS A 84 -11.41 -15.96 10.00
C LYS A 84 -11.86 -14.87 10.98
N ASP A 85 -11.14 -14.73 12.09
CA ASP A 85 -11.43 -13.70 13.10
C ASP A 85 -11.09 -12.28 12.62
N LEU A 86 -10.14 -12.14 11.69
CA LEU A 86 -9.89 -10.86 11.02
C LEU A 86 -10.97 -10.59 9.97
N LEU A 87 -11.35 -11.58 9.15
CA LEU A 87 -12.40 -11.42 8.15
C LEU A 87 -13.72 -10.92 8.73
N LYS A 88 -14.11 -11.38 9.92
CA LYS A 88 -15.32 -10.91 10.62
C LYS A 88 -15.29 -9.42 10.96
N GLN A 89 -14.11 -8.84 11.10
CA GLN A 89 -13.93 -7.45 11.53
C GLN A 89 -14.01 -6.44 10.36
N PHE A 90 -13.79 -6.87 9.12
CA PHE A 90 -13.85 -5.98 7.94
C PHE A 90 -15.19 -5.24 7.78
N PRO A 91 -16.38 -5.92 7.86
CA PRO A 91 -17.65 -5.21 7.71
C PRO A 91 -17.83 -4.11 8.76
N ILE A 92 -17.39 -4.35 9.99
CA ILE A 92 -17.49 -3.37 11.07
C ILE A 92 -16.52 -2.20 10.83
N ALA A 93 -15.35 -2.45 10.26
CA ALA A 93 -14.41 -1.38 9.88
C ALA A 93 -15.05 -0.43 8.85
N TYR A 94 -15.77 -0.94 7.86
CA TYR A 94 -16.52 -0.10 6.90
C TYR A 94 -17.59 0.74 7.60
N ASP A 95 -18.35 0.15 8.52
CA ASP A 95 -19.36 0.87 9.30
C ASP A 95 -18.78 1.97 10.18
N ILE A 96 -17.62 1.72 10.76
CA ILE A 96 -16.88 2.71 11.57
C ILE A 96 -16.42 3.88 10.67
N LEU A 97 -15.83 3.60 9.52
CA LEU A 97 -15.37 4.63 8.58
C LEU A 97 -16.54 5.48 8.09
N ASP A 98 -17.65 4.86 7.72
CA ASP A 98 -18.87 5.57 7.33
C ASP A 98 -19.37 6.48 8.47
N ALA A 99 -19.42 5.97 9.70
CA ALA A 99 -19.80 6.76 10.87
C ALA A 99 -18.79 7.89 11.19
N MET A 100 -17.52 7.75 10.81
CA MET A 100 -16.50 8.79 10.91
C MET A 100 -16.58 9.82 9.78
N GLY A 101 -17.46 9.63 8.79
CA GLY A 101 -17.55 10.47 7.59
C GLY A 101 -16.43 10.26 6.58
N ILE A 102 -15.75 9.12 6.65
CA ILE A 102 -14.62 8.74 5.80
C ILE A 102 -15.10 7.77 4.71
N VAL A 103 -14.74 8.07 3.46
CA VAL A 103 -15.06 7.19 2.33
C VAL A 103 -14.16 5.96 2.36
N SER A 104 -14.78 4.78 2.34
CA SER A 104 -14.11 3.50 2.08
C SER A 104 -14.40 3.05 0.65
N LEU A 105 -13.37 2.59 -0.07
CA LEU A 105 -13.49 2.25 -1.49
C LEU A 105 -12.75 0.96 -1.81
N GLY A 106 -13.46 0.05 -2.44
CA GLY A 106 -12.90 -1.13 -3.11
C GLY A 106 -13.47 -1.23 -4.51
N VAL A 107 -12.67 -1.61 -5.49
CA VAL A 107 -13.07 -1.76 -6.89
C VAL A 107 -12.75 -3.19 -7.33
N ASP A 108 -13.73 -3.86 -7.94
CA ASP A 108 -13.53 -5.23 -8.44
C ASP A 108 -12.39 -5.27 -9.45
N ASN A 109 -11.59 -6.32 -9.40
CA ASN A 109 -10.43 -6.55 -10.28
C ASN A 109 -9.21 -5.64 -10.02
N TYR A 110 -9.24 -4.78 -8.99
CA TYR A 110 -8.11 -3.92 -8.62
C TYR A 110 -7.74 -4.07 -7.14
N GLU A 111 -6.49 -3.78 -6.82
CA GLU A 111 -6.01 -3.74 -5.45
C GLU A 111 -6.18 -2.36 -4.83
N ALA A 112 -6.12 -2.30 -3.50
CA ALA A 112 -6.09 -1.04 -2.76
C ALA A 112 -4.98 -0.10 -3.26
N ASP A 113 -3.81 -0.66 -3.59
CA ASP A 113 -2.66 0.07 -4.13
C ASP A 113 -2.97 0.76 -5.45
N ASP A 114 -3.75 0.10 -6.34
CA ASP A 114 -4.15 0.68 -7.62
C ASP A 114 -5.13 1.85 -7.44
N ILE A 115 -6.04 1.72 -6.47
CA ILE A 115 -6.96 2.80 -6.08
C ILE A 115 -6.17 3.98 -5.51
N ILE A 116 -5.25 3.74 -4.60
CA ILE A 116 -4.35 4.75 -4.02
C ILE A 116 -3.52 5.40 -5.13
N GLY A 117 -2.94 4.60 -6.04
CA GLY A 117 -2.19 5.09 -7.17
C GLY A 117 -3.00 5.98 -8.11
N THR A 118 -4.29 5.69 -8.27
CA THR A 118 -5.21 6.50 -9.07
C THR A 118 -5.45 7.87 -8.44
N PHE A 119 -5.70 7.93 -7.12
CA PHE A 119 -5.83 9.21 -6.41
C PHE A 119 -4.50 9.97 -6.32
N ALA A 120 -3.38 9.27 -6.19
CA ALA A 120 -2.05 9.89 -6.22
C ALA A 120 -1.79 10.57 -7.58
N ARG A 121 -2.11 9.90 -8.71
CA ARG A 121 -2.04 10.53 -10.04
C ARG A 121 -2.94 11.76 -10.14
N MET A 122 -4.17 11.69 -9.62
CA MET A 122 -5.07 12.86 -9.62
C MET A 122 -4.51 14.04 -8.82
N ALA A 123 -3.75 13.76 -7.73
CA ALA A 123 -3.08 14.83 -6.98
C ALA A 123 -1.95 15.47 -7.80
N ASP A 124 -1.15 14.64 -8.51
CA ASP A 124 -0.08 15.14 -9.39
C ASP A 124 -0.61 15.97 -10.59
N GLU A 125 -1.86 15.71 -11.02
CA GLU A 125 -2.51 16.42 -12.14
C GLU A 125 -3.21 17.72 -11.71
N ASP A 126 -3.33 17.97 -10.41
CA ASP A 126 -4.03 19.14 -9.86
C ASP A 126 -3.25 19.75 -8.69
N ASP A 127 -2.50 20.82 -8.98
CA ASP A 127 -1.66 21.56 -8.02
C ASP A 127 -2.39 22.03 -6.74
N MET A 128 -3.71 21.85 -6.65
CA MET A 128 -4.47 22.19 -5.45
C MET A 128 -4.31 21.17 -4.34
N TYR A 129 -3.89 19.94 -4.62
CA TYR A 129 -3.86 18.85 -3.65
C TYR A 129 -2.43 18.46 -3.27
N ASP A 130 -2.27 18.14 -1.99
CA ASP A 130 -1.07 17.54 -1.39
C ASP A 130 -1.53 16.24 -0.73
N ALA A 131 -1.08 15.11 -1.26
CA ALA A 131 -1.52 13.80 -0.82
C ALA A 131 -0.46 13.08 0.03
N THR A 132 -0.87 12.53 1.16
CA THR A 132 -0.06 11.63 1.96
C THR A 132 -0.67 10.23 1.97
N ILE A 133 0.07 9.25 1.48
CA ILE A 133 -0.29 7.83 1.54
C ILE A 133 0.12 7.27 2.89
N VAL A 134 -0.74 6.47 3.52
CA VAL A 134 -0.44 5.81 4.80
C VAL A 134 -0.51 4.30 4.64
N SER A 135 0.64 3.64 4.72
CA SER A 135 0.78 2.18 4.67
C SER A 135 2.14 1.76 5.21
N SER A 136 2.32 0.48 5.53
CA SER A 136 3.64 -0.14 5.76
C SER A 136 4.23 -0.78 4.51
N ASP A 137 3.49 -0.78 3.40
CA ASP A 137 3.92 -1.39 2.15
C ASP A 137 4.88 -0.48 1.38
N LYS A 138 6.06 -1.01 1.07
CA LYS A 138 7.10 -0.29 0.33
C LYS A 138 6.78 -0.15 -1.16
N ASP A 139 5.82 -0.91 -1.68
CA ASP A 139 5.43 -0.83 -3.09
C ASP A 139 4.83 0.52 -3.42
N LEU A 140 4.13 1.11 -2.46
CA LEU A 140 3.56 2.45 -2.56
C LEU A 140 4.61 3.57 -2.66
N LEU A 141 5.88 3.29 -2.34
CA LEU A 141 6.97 4.27 -2.50
C LEU A 141 7.19 4.67 -3.97
N GLN A 142 6.80 3.82 -4.93
CA GLN A 142 6.83 4.16 -6.36
C GLN A 142 5.93 5.34 -6.73
N LEU A 143 4.95 5.67 -5.87
CA LEU A 143 3.98 6.74 -6.07
C LEU A 143 4.44 8.11 -5.58
N ILE A 144 5.57 8.16 -4.87
CA ILE A 144 6.13 9.43 -4.35
C ILE A 144 6.46 10.37 -5.51
N SER A 145 6.02 11.61 -5.38
CA SER A 145 6.23 12.70 -6.34
C SER A 145 6.39 14.03 -5.60
N HIS A 146 6.34 15.14 -6.34
CA HIS A 146 6.32 16.48 -5.75
C HIS A 146 5.12 16.68 -4.82
N ASP A 147 3.94 16.18 -5.20
CA ASP A 147 2.68 16.41 -4.48
C ASP A 147 2.20 15.17 -3.69
N VAL A 148 2.97 14.07 -3.74
CA VAL A 148 2.61 12.81 -3.07
C VAL A 148 3.75 12.31 -2.18
N ASN A 149 3.47 12.19 -0.89
CA ASN A 149 4.37 11.61 0.10
C ASN A 149 3.82 10.29 0.64
N VAL A 150 4.68 9.47 1.24
CA VAL A 150 4.28 8.23 1.92
C VAL A 150 4.68 8.28 3.39
N LYS A 151 3.70 8.18 4.27
CA LYS A 151 3.90 7.91 5.69
C LYS A 151 4.08 6.41 5.87
N LEU A 152 5.33 5.94 5.77
CA LEU A 152 5.67 4.53 5.83
C LEU A 152 5.68 4.06 7.28
N LEU A 153 4.67 3.27 7.66
CA LEU A 153 4.47 2.80 9.02
C LEU A 153 5.55 1.80 9.43
N LYS A 154 6.09 1.97 10.63
CA LYS A 154 7.02 1.06 11.32
C LYS A 154 6.34 0.52 12.59
N GLN A 155 7.01 -0.38 13.32
CA GLN A 155 6.40 -1.04 14.48
C GLN A 155 5.81 -0.08 15.51
N LYS A 156 6.50 1.01 15.84
CA LYS A 156 6.09 1.98 16.87
C LYS A 156 5.94 3.40 16.34
N ASP A 157 6.41 3.67 15.13
CA ASP A 157 6.49 5.00 14.54
C ASP A 157 6.29 4.93 13.02
N TYR A 158 6.61 6.00 12.32
CA TYR A 158 6.60 6.04 10.85
C TYR A 158 7.80 6.83 10.33
N ILE A 159 8.11 6.64 9.07
CA ILE A 159 9.05 7.48 8.32
C ILE A 159 8.26 8.22 7.26
N LEU A 160 8.36 9.55 7.23
CA LEU A 160 7.81 10.32 6.12
C LEU A 160 8.79 10.26 4.95
N MET A 161 8.37 9.53 3.91
CA MET A 161 9.11 9.34 2.67
C MET A 161 8.62 10.34 1.64
N ASN A 162 9.49 11.28 1.27
CA ASN A 162 9.33 12.17 0.12
C ASN A 162 10.43 11.85 -0.91
N GLU A 163 10.48 12.57 -2.02
CA GLU A 163 11.49 12.36 -3.08
C GLU A 163 12.92 12.43 -2.54
N GLN A 164 13.22 13.40 -1.66
CA GLN A 164 14.55 13.58 -1.09
C GLN A 164 14.93 12.42 -0.17
N VAL A 165 14.05 12.05 0.77
CA VAL A 165 14.30 10.95 1.71
C VAL A 165 14.42 9.62 0.96
N PHE A 166 13.63 9.43 -0.10
CA PHE A 166 13.73 8.25 -0.96
C PHE A 166 15.09 8.22 -1.66
N PHE A 167 15.51 9.36 -2.26
CA PHE A 167 16.82 9.46 -2.91
C PHE A 167 17.98 9.23 -1.94
N ASP A 168 17.91 9.81 -0.75
CA ASP A 168 18.93 9.60 0.29
C ASP A 168 19.03 8.13 0.74
N THR A 169 17.91 7.41 0.67
CA THR A 169 17.82 5.99 1.08
C THR A 169 18.30 5.04 -0.01
N TYR A 170 17.89 5.25 -1.26
CA TYR A 170 18.10 4.32 -2.37
C TYR A 170 19.04 4.83 -3.45
N GLY A 171 19.35 6.13 -3.49
CA GLY A 171 20.12 6.77 -4.57
C GLY A 171 19.38 6.79 -5.91
N LEU A 172 18.06 6.66 -5.91
CA LEU A 172 17.21 6.53 -7.08
C LEU A 172 16.00 7.47 -6.98
N LYS A 173 15.34 7.74 -8.10
CA LYS A 173 14.02 8.37 -8.10
C LYS A 173 12.96 7.36 -7.64
N PRO A 174 11.88 7.79 -6.96
CA PRO A 174 10.86 6.89 -6.42
C PRO A 174 10.27 5.89 -7.43
N ILE A 175 9.99 6.35 -8.65
CA ILE A 175 9.45 5.49 -9.71
C ILE A 175 10.38 4.29 -10.02
N ARG A 176 11.66 4.37 -9.72
CA ARG A 176 12.62 3.27 -9.95
C ARG A 176 12.45 2.11 -8.98
N MET A 177 11.56 2.22 -8.00
CA MET A 177 11.14 1.06 -7.20
C MET A 177 10.61 -0.08 -8.08
N ILE A 178 9.93 0.23 -9.19
CA ILE A 178 9.45 -0.79 -10.13
C ILE A 178 10.60 -1.51 -10.84
N ASP A 179 11.66 -0.79 -11.22
CA ASP A 179 12.86 -1.38 -11.83
C ASP A 179 13.68 -2.19 -10.81
N LEU A 180 13.74 -1.72 -9.57
CA LEU A 180 14.38 -2.46 -8.48
C LEU A 180 13.72 -3.81 -8.27
N LYS A 181 12.37 -3.86 -8.20
CA LYS A 181 11.61 -5.10 -8.09
C LYS A 181 11.69 -5.97 -9.35
N ALA A 182 11.78 -5.36 -10.52
CA ALA A 182 12.01 -6.10 -11.76
C ALA A 182 13.28 -6.94 -11.73
N LEU A 183 14.33 -6.42 -11.10
CA LEU A 183 15.62 -7.10 -11.00
C LEU A 183 15.70 -8.05 -9.81
N MET A 184 15.38 -7.58 -8.60
CA MET A 184 15.55 -8.39 -7.39
C MET A 184 14.36 -9.30 -7.09
N GLY A 185 13.19 -9.08 -7.71
CA GLY A 185 11.95 -9.75 -7.38
C GLY A 185 11.34 -9.27 -6.06
N ASP A 186 10.25 -9.93 -5.67
CA ASP A 186 9.59 -9.77 -4.38
C ASP A 186 9.00 -11.10 -3.92
N ALA A 187 9.58 -11.69 -2.88
CA ALA A 187 9.14 -12.98 -2.36
C ALA A 187 7.74 -12.89 -1.69
N SER A 188 7.35 -11.73 -1.15
CA SER A 188 6.05 -11.56 -0.49
C SER A 188 4.88 -11.62 -1.48
N ASP A 189 5.11 -11.18 -2.71
CA ASP A 189 4.13 -11.16 -3.79
C ASP A 189 4.39 -12.24 -4.84
N ASN A 190 5.41 -13.07 -4.60
CA ASN A 190 5.84 -14.12 -5.50
C ASN A 190 6.27 -13.57 -6.88
N ILE A 191 6.87 -12.38 -6.88
CA ILE A 191 7.43 -11.75 -8.09
C ILE A 191 8.84 -12.29 -8.30
N PRO A 192 9.14 -12.91 -9.46
CA PRO A 192 10.37 -13.70 -9.63
C PRO A 192 11.65 -12.85 -9.73
N GLY A 193 11.60 -11.68 -10.35
CA GLY A 193 12.81 -10.92 -10.67
C GLY A 193 13.76 -11.67 -11.58
N VAL A 194 15.04 -11.35 -11.49
CA VAL A 194 16.15 -12.05 -12.18
C VAL A 194 16.85 -12.96 -11.18
N LYS A 195 16.87 -14.25 -11.46
CA LYS A 195 17.47 -15.26 -10.58
C LYS A 195 18.94 -14.92 -10.27
N GLY A 196 19.24 -14.82 -8.98
CA GLY A 196 20.59 -14.54 -8.49
C GLY A 196 21.00 -13.07 -8.55
N ILE A 197 20.06 -12.14 -8.82
CA ILE A 197 20.25 -10.70 -8.64
C ILE A 197 19.52 -10.30 -7.36
N GLY A 198 20.28 -9.92 -6.34
CA GLY A 198 19.73 -9.39 -5.09
C GLY A 198 19.70 -7.86 -5.07
N GLU A 199 19.18 -7.28 -3.99
CA GLU A 199 18.96 -5.84 -3.82
C GLU A 199 20.23 -5.01 -4.11
N LYS A 200 21.37 -5.40 -3.52
CA LYS A 200 22.63 -4.67 -3.70
C LYS A 200 23.07 -4.60 -5.17
N THR A 201 23.02 -5.73 -5.87
CA THR A 201 23.38 -5.78 -7.29
C THR A 201 22.38 -4.99 -8.14
N ALA A 202 21.09 -5.12 -7.85
CA ALA A 202 20.04 -4.38 -8.53
C ALA A 202 20.19 -2.87 -8.36
N LEU A 203 20.47 -2.39 -7.14
CA LEU A 203 20.74 -0.97 -6.88
C LEU A 203 21.95 -0.47 -7.65
N ASN A 204 23.06 -1.20 -7.65
CA ASN A 204 24.25 -0.80 -8.41
C ASN A 204 23.99 -0.69 -9.92
N LEU A 205 23.22 -1.63 -10.47
CA LEU A 205 22.81 -1.59 -11.88
C LEU A 205 21.93 -0.37 -12.18
N LEU A 206 20.97 -0.06 -11.31
CA LEU A 206 20.08 1.07 -11.51
C LEU A 206 20.75 2.41 -11.26
N HIS A 207 21.77 2.49 -10.41
CA HIS A 207 22.60 3.69 -10.27
C HIS A 207 23.37 4.00 -11.57
N GLU A 208 23.76 2.98 -12.33
CA GLU A 208 24.48 3.13 -13.58
C GLU A 208 23.55 3.34 -14.78
N TYR A 209 22.45 2.59 -14.85
CA TYR A 209 21.58 2.53 -16.03
C TYR A 209 20.20 3.20 -15.85
N ASP A 210 19.81 3.55 -14.64
CA ASP A 210 18.52 4.14 -14.24
C ASP A 210 17.29 3.21 -14.42
N THR A 211 17.14 2.60 -15.59
CA THR A 211 15.99 1.71 -15.92
C THR A 211 16.46 0.36 -16.41
N ILE A 212 15.60 -0.66 -16.32
CA ILE A 212 15.91 -1.96 -16.92
C ILE A 212 15.99 -1.89 -18.45
N GLU A 213 15.22 -1.01 -19.09
CA GLU A 213 15.28 -0.80 -20.53
C GLU A 213 16.68 -0.33 -20.93
N ASN A 214 17.18 0.72 -20.30
CA ASN A 214 18.52 1.25 -20.58
C ASN A 214 19.63 0.24 -20.21
N LEU A 215 19.41 -0.54 -19.14
CA LEU A 215 20.33 -1.64 -18.76
C LEU A 215 20.42 -2.67 -19.89
N TYR A 216 19.29 -3.13 -20.41
CA TYR A 216 19.29 -4.15 -21.48
C TYR A 216 19.76 -3.61 -22.83
N ASP A 217 19.52 -2.34 -23.13
CA ASP A 217 20.07 -1.69 -24.33
C ASP A 217 21.60 -1.58 -24.27
N ASN A 218 22.17 -1.54 -23.07
CA ASN A 218 23.62 -1.48 -22.82
C ASN A 218 24.19 -2.78 -22.20
N ILE A 219 23.51 -3.91 -22.41
CA ILE A 219 23.86 -5.17 -21.74
C ILE A 219 25.32 -5.62 -22.00
N ASP A 220 25.90 -5.24 -23.12
CA ASP A 220 27.28 -5.56 -23.47
C ASP A 220 28.30 -4.84 -22.60
N SER A 221 27.92 -3.77 -21.94
CA SER A 221 28.76 -3.05 -20.96
C SER A 221 28.82 -3.77 -19.62
N VAL A 222 27.84 -4.62 -19.30
CA VAL A 222 27.82 -5.40 -18.07
C VAL A 222 28.79 -6.58 -18.18
N LYS A 223 29.56 -6.82 -17.12
CA LYS A 223 30.64 -7.83 -17.13
C LYS A 223 30.28 -9.06 -16.29
N GLY A 224 30.89 -10.16 -16.65
CA GLY A 224 30.95 -11.39 -15.87
C GLY A 224 29.59 -12.07 -15.69
N LYS A 225 29.46 -12.86 -14.63
CA LYS A 225 28.24 -13.67 -14.34
C LYS A 225 26.96 -12.86 -14.20
N THR A 226 27.06 -11.59 -13.86
CA THR A 226 25.89 -10.69 -13.78
C THR A 226 25.28 -10.49 -15.16
N LYS A 227 26.10 -10.29 -16.21
CA LYS A 227 25.62 -10.21 -17.60
C LYS A 227 24.87 -11.47 -18.01
N ASP A 228 25.44 -12.65 -17.75
CA ASP A 228 24.82 -13.93 -18.12
C ASP A 228 23.44 -14.10 -17.45
N LYS A 229 23.36 -13.80 -16.14
CA LYS A 229 22.08 -13.84 -15.39
C LYS A 229 21.04 -12.87 -15.95
N LEU A 230 21.45 -11.66 -16.32
CA LEU A 230 20.55 -10.65 -16.89
C LEU A 230 20.03 -11.08 -18.26
N ILE A 231 20.90 -11.61 -19.12
CA ILE A 231 20.50 -12.12 -20.44
C ILE A 231 19.49 -13.26 -20.30
N GLU A 232 19.79 -14.25 -19.44
CA GLU A 232 18.91 -15.38 -19.17
C GLU A 232 17.57 -14.96 -18.56
N GLY A 233 17.60 -13.96 -17.65
CA GLY A 233 16.44 -13.48 -16.91
C GLY A 233 15.70 -12.31 -17.55
N LYS A 234 16.00 -11.91 -18.78
CA LYS A 234 15.44 -10.70 -19.42
C LYS A 234 13.91 -10.68 -19.42
N GLU A 235 13.28 -11.75 -19.89
CA GLU A 235 11.81 -11.86 -19.93
C GLU A 235 11.20 -11.79 -18.52
N SER A 236 11.84 -12.45 -17.54
CA SER A 236 11.41 -12.42 -16.14
C SER A 236 11.52 -11.01 -15.53
N ALA A 237 12.54 -10.22 -15.89
CA ALA A 237 12.68 -8.84 -15.43
C ALA A 237 11.54 -7.96 -15.94
N TYR A 238 11.24 -8.01 -17.23
CA TYR A 238 10.13 -7.24 -17.82
C TYR A 238 8.77 -7.66 -17.27
N PHE A 239 8.55 -8.96 -17.14
CA PHE A 239 7.35 -9.50 -16.51
C PHE A 239 7.21 -9.03 -15.06
N SER A 240 8.28 -9.10 -14.26
CA SER A 240 8.30 -8.65 -12.88
C SER A 240 8.05 -7.15 -12.76
N LYS A 241 8.62 -6.34 -13.66
CA LYS A 241 8.33 -4.89 -13.73
C LYS A 241 6.83 -4.63 -13.96
N LYS A 242 6.23 -5.36 -14.91
CA LYS A 242 4.80 -5.23 -15.21
C LYS A 242 3.93 -5.54 -13.99
N ILE A 243 4.19 -6.66 -13.31
CA ILE A 243 3.40 -7.08 -12.13
C ILE A 243 3.61 -6.14 -10.94
N ALA A 244 4.85 -5.64 -10.72
CA ALA A 244 5.17 -4.72 -9.61
C ALA A 244 4.65 -3.29 -9.82
N THR A 245 4.28 -2.94 -11.04
CA THR A 245 3.78 -1.58 -11.36
C THR A 245 2.34 -1.40 -10.89
N ILE A 246 2.12 -0.38 -10.09
CA ILE A 246 0.78 0.03 -9.63
C ILE A 246 0.03 0.65 -10.80
N TYR A 247 -1.21 0.18 -11.03
CA TYR A 247 -2.09 0.72 -12.04
C TYR A 247 -2.76 1.99 -11.53
N LYS A 248 -2.71 3.07 -12.32
CA LYS A 248 -3.11 4.42 -11.87
C LYS A 248 -4.38 4.96 -12.54
N GLU A 249 -5.11 4.10 -13.26
CA GLU A 249 -6.30 4.50 -14.03
C GLU A 249 -7.52 3.62 -13.67
N VAL A 250 -7.65 3.28 -12.36
CA VAL A 250 -8.80 2.52 -11.87
C VAL A 250 -10.09 3.32 -12.13
N PRO A 251 -11.15 2.70 -12.66
CA PRO A 251 -12.42 3.38 -12.93
C PRO A 251 -13.18 3.64 -11.62
N VAL A 252 -12.61 4.46 -10.75
CA VAL A 252 -13.21 4.81 -9.45
C VAL A 252 -14.48 5.66 -9.59
N ASN A 253 -14.67 6.34 -10.73
CA ASN A 253 -15.77 7.27 -10.99
C ASN A 253 -15.96 8.33 -9.89
N MET A 254 -14.86 8.77 -9.31
CA MET A 254 -14.79 9.71 -8.20
C MET A 254 -13.70 10.76 -8.46
N SER A 255 -13.93 11.94 -7.89
CA SER A 255 -12.96 13.03 -7.77
C SER A 255 -12.58 13.24 -6.30
N PHE A 256 -11.65 14.15 -6.01
CA PHE A 256 -11.35 14.55 -4.64
C PHE A 256 -12.58 15.10 -3.90
N ASN A 257 -13.52 15.75 -4.57
CA ASN A 257 -14.73 16.24 -3.92
C ASN A 257 -15.60 15.11 -3.34
N ASP A 258 -15.57 13.93 -3.94
CA ASP A 258 -16.33 12.76 -3.50
C ASP A 258 -15.73 12.11 -2.24
N ILE A 259 -14.44 12.33 -1.99
CA ILE A 259 -13.73 11.84 -0.79
C ILE A 259 -13.51 12.94 0.25
N LYS A 260 -14.19 14.09 0.11
CA LYS A 260 -14.16 15.13 1.14
C LYS A 260 -14.68 14.58 2.45
N LEU A 261 -13.93 14.85 3.54
CA LEU A 261 -14.32 14.42 4.88
C LEU A 261 -15.68 15.03 5.27
N LYS A 262 -16.58 14.16 5.71
CA LYS A 262 -17.94 14.54 6.15
C LYS A 262 -18.02 14.63 7.68
N ASP A 263 -19.09 15.22 8.16
CA ASP A 263 -19.39 15.25 9.59
C ASP A 263 -19.56 13.83 10.14
N ARG A 264 -19.05 13.61 11.35
CA ARG A 264 -19.16 12.31 12.03
C ARG A 264 -20.61 12.06 12.47
N ASN A 265 -21.11 10.86 12.24
CA ASN A 265 -22.34 10.39 12.86
C ASN A 265 -22.01 9.83 14.26
N LEU A 266 -22.01 10.75 15.26
CA LEU A 266 -21.62 10.40 16.63
C LEU A 266 -22.55 9.37 17.27
N THR A 267 -23.85 9.37 16.93
CA THR A 267 -24.81 8.38 17.43
C THR A 267 -24.49 6.98 16.90
N LYS A 268 -24.27 6.83 15.58
CA LYS A 268 -23.88 5.57 14.96
C LYS A 268 -22.54 5.09 15.55
N LEU A 269 -21.55 5.97 15.63
CA LEU A 269 -20.23 5.64 16.13
C LEU A 269 -20.27 5.17 17.60
N LYS A 270 -21.02 5.87 18.46
CA LYS A 270 -21.20 5.50 19.86
C LYS A 270 -21.86 4.13 20.02
N ASN A 271 -22.87 3.82 19.20
CA ASN A 271 -23.53 2.52 19.23
C ASN A 271 -22.57 1.39 18.81
N ILE A 272 -21.79 1.59 17.73
CA ILE A 272 -20.79 0.60 17.30
C ILE A 272 -19.76 0.38 18.41
N TYR A 273 -19.22 1.44 19.01
CA TYR A 273 -18.22 1.32 20.08
C TYR A 273 -18.77 0.64 21.33
N LYS A 274 -20.05 0.90 21.66
CA LYS A 274 -20.74 0.20 22.76
C LYS A 274 -20.87 -1.31 22.48
N ASP A 275 -21.26 -1.69 21.25
CA ASP A 275 -21.36 -3.10 20.86
C ASP A 275 -20.01 -3.83 20.84
N LEU A 276 -18.94 -3.11 20.48
CA LEU A 276 -17.57 -3.61 20.53
C LEU A 276 -16.96 -3.58 21.93
N GLU A 277 -17.64 -2.95 22.90
CA GLU A 277 -17.12 -2.72 24.27
C GLU A 277 -15.82 -1.89 24.31
N PHE A 278 -15.71 -0.93 23.39
CA PHE A 278 -14.63 0.06 23.40
C PHE A 278 -14.97 1.16 24.43
N PHE A 279 -14.54 0.95 25.65
CA PHE A 279 -14.69 1.91 26.73
C PHE A 279 -13.41 2.76 26.81
N SER A 280 -13.55 4.07 26.71
CA SER A 280 -12.49 5.05 26.96
C SER A 280 -12.53 5.50 28.41
#